data_76dcd257cc98bc9216073449e7e0966d
#
_entry.id   76dcd257cc98bc9216073449e7e0966d
#
_cell.length_a   1.000
_cell.length_b   1.000
_cell.length_c   1.000
_cell.angle_alpha   90.00
_cell.angle_beta   90.00
_cell.angle_gamma   90.00
#
_symmetry.space_group_name_H-M   'P 1'
#
loop_
_entity.id
_entity.type
_entity.pdbx_description
1 polymer ?
#
loop_
_entity_poly.entity_id
_entity_poly.type
_entity_poly.pdbx_seq_one_letter_code
_entity_poly.pdbx_strand_id
1 'polypeptide(L)'
;RELASKKEELQAERNELKDKINIMNSELEMARLIQQKLIPDSSPNEHIFSIYKPMEAVGGDLLDFIKFKTDQKIGIFLSDVSGHGVPAALITSMIKSSILESRRLSANPAMMLMHLNEVLGNETEGNFVTAFYGVYDSDSRSILYSNAGHHPPSVILNSRIVALDRSHSVPLAIMNNSDLIKQEKFYRNSRAILPENSKL
;
A
#
# COMPACT_ATOMS: atom_id res chain seq x y z
N ARG A 1 -6.09 37.52 44.19
CA ARG A 1 -6.14 38.20 42.87
C ARG A 1 -5.23 37.50 41.85
N GLU A 2 -4.01 37.14 42.20
CA GLU A 2 -3.05 36.46 41.33
C GLU A 2 -3.58 35.10 40.87
N LEU A 3 -4.14 34.26 41.75
CA LEU A 3 -4.75 32.98 41.41
C LEU A 3 -5.94 33.10 40.46
N ALA A 4 -6.76 34.14 40.59
CA ALA A 4 -7.89 34.39 39.69
C ALA A 4 -7.39 34.75 38.28
N SER A 5 -6.43 35.64 38.18
CA SER A 5 -5.81 36.04 36.91
C SER A 5 -5.15 34.85 36.20
N LYS A 6 -4.42 34.00 36.94
CA LYS A 6 -3.78 32.80 36.40
C LYS A 6 -4.80 31.76 35.91
N LYS A 7 -5.94 31.62 36.60
CA LYS A 7 -7.02 30.75 36.18
C LYS A 7 -7.66 31.21 34.86
N GLU A 8 -7.86 32.53 34.71
CA GLU A 8 -8.42 33.10 33.48
C GLU A 8 -7.46 32.92 32.30
N GLU A 9 -6.15 33.13 32.49
CA GLU A 9 -5.10 32.90 31.48
C GLU A 9 -5.10 31.42 31.01
N LEU A 10 -5.05 30.48 31.97
CA LEU A 10 -5.12 29.02 31.65
C LEU A 10 -6.40 28.63 30.94
N GLN A 11 -7.53 29.24 31.29
CA GLN A 11 -8.78 28.97 30.62
C GLN A 11 -8.78 29.48 29.18
N ALA A 12 -8.22 30.65 28.92
CA ALA A 12 -8.07 31.21 27.58
C ALA A 12 -7.15 30.31 26.71
N GLU A 13 -5.98 29.91 27.24
CA GLU A 13 -5.04 29.04 26.58
C GLU A 13 -5.69 27.66 26.26
N ARG A 14 -6.41 27.09 27.21
CA ARG A 14 -7.16 25.82 26.99
C ARG A 14 -8.19 25.95 25.87
N ASN A 15 -8.92 27.08 25.81
CA ASN A 15 -9.89 27.29 24.75
C ASN A 15 -9.20 27.41 23.38
N GLU A 16 -8.10 28.19 23.31
CA GLU A 16 -7.33 28.28 22.06
C GLU A 16 -6.79 26.94 21.59
N LEU A 17 -6.23 26.14 22.50
CA LEU A 17 -5.79 24.77 22.17
C LEU A 17 -6.93 23.89 21.67
N LYS A 18 -8.11 23.99 22.29
CA LYS A 18 -9.30 23.24 21.87
C LYS A 18 -9.73 23.61 20.45
N ASP A 19 -9.70 24.89 20.12
CA ASP A 19 -10.05 25.37 18.79
C ASP A 19 -9.02 24.89 17.74
N LYS A 20 -7.73 24.94 18.04
CA LYS A 20 -6.68 24.39 17.19
C LYS A 20 -6.86 22.86 16.95
N ILE A 21 -7.19 22.10 18.00
CA ILE A 21 -7.47 20.66 17.90
C ILE A 21 -8.68 20.40 17.01
N ASN A 22 -9.75 21.19 17.13
CA ASN A 22 -10.95 21.03 16.31
C ASN A 22 -10.64 21.29 14.83
N ILE A 23 -9.88 22.34 14.51
CA ILE A 23 -9.45 22.63 13.14
C ILE A 23 -8.63 21.46 12.59
N MET A 24 -7.61 21.00 13.33
CA MET A 24 -6.75 19.90 12.92
C MET A 24 -7.53 18.60 12.68
N ASN A 25 -8.50 18.29 13.54
CA ASN A 25 -9.36 17.11 13.37
C ASN A 25 -10.23 17.23 12.11
N SER A 26 -10.71 18.44 11.78
CA SER A 26 -11.46 18.68 10.54
C SER A 26 -10.60 18.50 9.30
N GLU A 27 -9.36 18.96 9.33
CA GLU A 27 -8.40 18.78 8.24
C GLU A 27 -8.03 17.30 8.04
N LEU A 28 -7.80 16.56 9.14
CA LEU A 28 -7.53 15.12 9.10
C LEU A 28 -8.72 14.34 8.56
N GLU A 29 -9.94 14.71 8.92
CA GLU A 29 -11.15 14.08 8.37
C GLU A 29 -11.28 14.33 6.87
N MET A 30 -10.96 15.52 6.39
CA MET A 30 -10.93 15.80 4.96
C MET A 30 -9.86 14.97 4.24
N ALA A 31 -8.65 14.87 4.80
CA ALA A 31 -7.59 14.02 4.27
C ALA A 31 -8.02 12.55 4.20
N ARG A 32 -8.71 12.04 5.23
CA ARG A 32 -9.31 10.71 5.28
C ARG A 32 -10.27 10.48 4.11
N LEU A 33 -11.18 11.40 3.87
CA LEU A 33 -12.16 11.29 2.78
C LEU A 33 -11.48 11.28 1.39
N ILE A 34 -10.39 12.04 1.24
CA ILE A 34 -9.61 12.04 0.00
C ILE A 34 -8.88 10.70 -0.16
N GLN A 35 -8.19 10.22 0.88
CA GLN A 35 -7.46 8.96 0.84
C GLN A 35 -8.38 7.76 0.58
N GLN A 36 -9.57 7.74 1.17
CA GLN A 36 -10.55 6.68 0.92
C GLN A 36 -10.90 6.50 -0.56
N LYS A 37 -10.86 7.59 -1.36
CA LYS A 37 -11.09 7.52 -2.82
C LYS A 37 -9.96 6.86 -3.59
N LEU A 38 -8.77 6.69 -2.97
CA LEU A 38 -7.66 5.98 -3.59
C LEU A 38 -7.82 4.45 -3.49
N ILE A 39 -8.58 4.00 -2.49
CA ILE A 39 -8.86 2.59 -2.23
C ILE A 39 -10.08 2.18 -3.07
N PRO A 40 -10.09 0.99 -3.69
CA PRO A 40 -11.25 0.51 -4.42
C PRO A 40 -12.49 0.37 -3.52
N ASP A 41 -13.62 0.95 -3.94
CA ASP A 41 -14.89 0.87 -3.20
C ASP A 41 -15.52 -0.52 -3.24
N SER A 42 -15.11 -1.36 -4.19
CA SER A 42 -15.68 -2.69 -4.40
C SER A 42 -14.64 -3.67 -4.92
N SER A 43 -14.89 -4.93 -4.66
CA SER A 43 -14.14 -6.04 -5.26
C SER A 43 -14.30 -6.02 -6.78
N PRO A 44 -13.25 -6.39 -7.53
CA PRO A 44 -13.27 -6.34 -9.00
C PRO A 44 -14.20 -7.36 -9.63
N ASN A 45 -14.52 -8.45 -8.92
CA ASN A 45 -15.47 -9.50 -9.30
C ASN A 45 -15.97 -10.24 -8.05
N GLU A 46 -16.88 -11.21 -8.24
CA GLU A 46 -17.50 -12.00 -7.15
C GLU A 46 -16.56 -13.00 -6.45
N HIS A 47 -15.37 -13.24 -7.00
CA HIS A 47 -14.40 -14.19 -6.45
C HIS A 47 -13.30 -13.53 -5.61
N ILE A 48 -13.21 -12.20 -5.64
CA ILE A 48 -12.19 -11.44 -4.89
C ILE A 48 -12.90 -10.60 -3.83
N PHE A 49 -12.52 -10.79 -2.58
CA PHE A 49 -13.05 -10.02 -1.45
C PHE A 49 -11.92 -9.20 -0.84
N SER A 50 -12.21 -7.97 -0.50
CA SER A 50 -11.28 -7.08 0.18
C SER A 50 -11.92 -6.42 1.39
N ILE A 51 -11.13 -6.24 2.44
CA ILE A 51 -11.50 -5.49 3.63
C ILE A 51 -10.37 -4.50 3.88
N TYR A 52 -10.70 -3.21 3.92
CA TYR A 52 -9.77 -2.15 4.29
C TYR A 52 -10.27 -1.46 5.56
N LYS A 53 -9.43 -1.46 6.58
CA LYS A 53 -9.74 -0.81 7.86
C LYS A 53 -8.51 -0.09 8.38
N PRO A 54 -8.37 1.21 8.12
CA PRO A 54 -7.24 1.99 8.63
C PRO A 54 -7.28 2.06 10.17
N MET A 55 -6.11 2.10 10.78
CA MET A 55 -5.96 2.23 12.23
C MET A 55 -6.18 3.66 12.71
N GLU A 56 -5.80 4.65 11.92
CA GLU A 56 -5.95 6.08 12.16
C GLU A 56 -6.85 6.75 11.12
N ALA A 57 -7.02 8.06 11.21
CA ALA A 57 -7.80 8.83 10.23
C ALA A 57 -7.26 8.65 8.81
N VAL A 58 -5.94 8.65 8.65
CA VAL A 58 -5.23 8.35 7.39
C VAL A 58 -4.11 7.34 7.67
N GLY A 59 -3.78 6.50 6.69
CA GLY A 59 -2.85 5.38 6.89
C GLY A 59 -1.83 5.18 5.77
N GLY A 60 -0.83 4.32 6.06
CA GLY A 60 0.21 3.90 5.12
C GLY A 60 -0.20 2.73 4.22
N ASP A 61 -1.27 2.02 4.55
CA ASP A 61 -1.75 0.89 3.77
C ASP A 61 -2.40 1.31 2.45
N LEU A 62 -2.11 0.60 1.38
CA LEU A 62 -2.76 0.73 0.09
C LEU A 62 -3.12 -0.65 -0.47
N LEU A 63 -4.38 -0.78 -0.86
CA LEU A 63 -4.89 -1.85 -1.71
C LEU A 63 -5.31 -1.26 -3.05
N ASP A 64 -4.94 -1.88 -4.16
CA ASP A 64 -5.44 -1.50 -5.49
C ASP A 64 -5.68 -2.71 -6.39
N PHE A 65 -6.65 -2.56 -7.31
CA PHE A 65 -6.94 -3.52 -8.35
C PHE A 65 -6.68 -2.89 -9.72
N ILE A 66 -5.76 -3.47 -10.48
CA ILE A 66 -5.36 -2.98 -11.78
C ILE A 66 -6.08 -3.81 -12.85
N LYS A 67 -7.03 -3.16 -13.55
CA LYS A 67 -7.80 -3.78 -14.64
C LYS A 67 -6.95 -3.83 -15.91
N PHE A 68 -6.97 -4.97 -16.57
CA PHE A 68 -6.40 -5.19 -17.89
C PHE A 68 -7.47 -4.95 -18.98
N LYS A 69 -7.04 -4.97 -20.23
CA LYS A 69 -7.97 -4.89 -21.39
C LYS A 69 -8.83 -6.14 -21.53
N THR A 70 -8.38 -7.24 -20.96
CA THR A 70 -9.08 -8.55 -20.94
C THR A 70 -9.61 -8.81 -19.54
N ASP A 71 -10.81 -9.33 -19.43
CA ASP A 71 -11.45 -9.62 -18.13
C ASP A 71 -10.83 -10.80 -17.40
N GLN A 72 -9.99 -11.60 -18.09
CA GLN A 72 -9.31 -12.75 -17.52
C GLN A 72 -8.17 -12.40 -16.57
N LYS A 73 -7.63 -11.16 -16.68
CA LYS A 73 -6.48 -10.73 -15.87
C LYS A 73 -6.83 -9.61 -14.94
N ILE A 74 -6.32 -9.74 -13.72
CA ILE A 74 -6.41 -8.69 -12.71
C ILE A 74 -5.09 -8.55 -11.98
N GLY A 75 -4.63 -7.30 -11.83
CA GLY A 75 -3.52 -6.96 -10.95
C GLY A 75 -4.03 -6.71 -9.54
N ILE A 76 -3.35 -7.27 -8.56
CA ILE A 76 -3.62 -7.10 -7.14
C ILE A 76 -2.37 -6.46 -6.53
N PHE A 77 -2.49 -5.24 -6.05
CA PHE A 77 -1.41 -4.50 -5.43
C PHE A 77 -1.72 -4.26 -3.95
N LEU A 78 -0.76 -4.59 -3.10
CA LEU A 78 -0.81 -4.36 -1.66
C LEU A 78 0.48 -3.67 -1.25
N SER A 79 0.41 -2.64 -0.43
CA SER A 79 1.59 -2.03 0.18
C SER A 79 1.30 -1.46 1.55
N ASP A 80 2.35 -1.36 2.35
CA ASP A 80 2.33 -0.75 3.68
C ASP A 80 3.58 0.12 3.84
N VAL A 81 3.37 1.38 4.15
CA VAL A 81 4.42 2.40 4.36
C VAL A 81 4.87 2.35 5.81
N SER A 82 6.17 2.28 6.06
CA SER A 82 6.70 2.41 7.41
C SER A 82 6.34 3.78 7.99
N GLY A 83 5.84 3.80 9.23
CA GLY A 83 5.32 5.01 9.86
C GLY A 83 3.79 5.11 9.72
N HIS A 84 3.23 6.24 10.12
CA HIS A 84 1.77 6.43 10.20
C HIS A 84 1.37 7.88 9.94
N GLY A 85 0.06 8.12 9.84
CA GLY A 85 -0.49 9.46 9.72
C GLY A 85 -0.29 10.09 8.34
N VAL A 86 -0.27 11.41 8.30
CA VAL A 86 -0.25 12.20 7.05
C VAL A 86 0.96 11.90 6.15
N PRO A 87 2.21 11.79 6.65
CA PRO A 87 3.35 11.46 5.79
C PRO A 87 3.17 10.13 5.06
N ALA A 88 2.74 9.07 5.75
CA ALA A 88 2.50 7.77 5.16
C ALA A 88 1.36 7.83 4.11
N ALA A 89 0.30 8.59 4.38
CA ALA A 89 -0.81 8.82 3.45
C ALA A 89 -0.38 9.55 2.15
N LEU A 90 0.56 10.46 2.23
CA LEU A 90 1.13 11.13 1.06
C LEU A 90 1.94 10.15 0.20
N ILE A 91 2.74 9.29 0.83
CA ILE A 91 3.51 8.26 0.12
C ILE A 91 2.55 7.27 -0.58
N THR A 92 1.44 6.84 0.06
CA THR A 92 0.44 6.00 -0.60
C THR A 92 -0.18 6.68 -1.83
N SER A 93 -0.38 7.99 -1.76
CA SER A 93 -0.88 8.78 -2.90
C SER A 93 0.12 8.83 -4.06
N MET A 94 1.42 8.95 -3.76
CA MET A 94 2.49 8.87 -4.76
C MET A 94 2.53 7.49 -5.43
N ILE A 95 2.43 6.42 -4.65
CA ILE A 95 2.37 5.03 -5.17
C ILE A 95 1.18 4.89 -6.12
N LYS A 96 0.00 5.32 -5.71
CA LYS A 96 -1.23 5.23 -6.53
C LYS A 96 -1.09 5.98 -7.85
N SER A 97 -0.56 7.20 -7.82
CA SER A 97 -0.32 7.99 -9.04
C SER A 97 0.67 7.30 -9.96
N SER A 98 1.77 6.78 -9.42
CA SER A 98 2.80 6.09 -10.20
C SER A 98 2.29 4.81 -10.86
N ILE A 99 1.42 4.05 -10.19
CA ILE A 99 0.75 2.86 -10.77
C ILE A 99 -0.13 3.29 -11.94
N LEU A 100 -0.90 4.38 -11.81
CA LEU A 100 -1.80 4.87 -12.86
C LEU A 100 -1.03 5.35 -14.11
N GLU A 101 0.10 6.03 -13.92
CA GLU A 101 0.97 6.50 -15.00
C GLU A 101 1.71 5.35 -15.70
N SER A 102 2.05 4.30 -14.97
CA SER A 102 2.89 3.20 -15.44
C SER A 102 2.09 1.95 -15.88
N ARG A 103 0.87 2.12 -16.35
CA ARG A 103 -0.01 1.02 -16.80
C ARG A 103 0.64 0.07 -17.82
N ARG A 104 1.59 0.54 -18.61
CA ARG A 104 2.38 -0.30 -19.55
C ARG A 104 3.18 -1.39 -18.84
N LEU A 105 3.52 -1.19 -17.56
CA LEU A 105 4.27 -2.15 -16.73
C LEU A 105 3.36 -3.12 -15.98
N SER A 106 2.04 -2.94 -16.04
CA SER A 106 1.07 -3.70 -15.23
C SER A 106 1.14 -5.22 -15.45
N ALA A 107 1.58 -5.68 -16.62
CA ALA A 107 1.74 -7.11 -16.90
C ALA A 107 3.03 -7.73 -16.32
N ASN A 108 3.95 -6.92 -15.78
CA ASN A 108 5.23 -7.37 -15.24
C ASN A 108 5.42 -6.87 -13.80
N PRO A 109 5.08 -7.68 -12.79
CA PRO A 109 5.19 -7.29 -11.39
C PRO A 109 6.57 -6.79 -10.96
N ALA A 110 7.63 -7.47 -11.37
CA ALA A 110 8.99 -7.05 -11.01
C ALA A 110 9.35 -5.68 -11.58
N MET A 111 8.99 -5.40 -12.84
CA MET A 111 9.23 -4.10 -13.45
C MET A 111 8.39 -2.99 -12.83
N MET A 112 7.16 -3.30 -12.39
CA MET A 112 6.32 -2.35 -11.65
C MET A 112 6.98 -2.00 -10.32
N LEU A 113 7.46 -2.98 -9.53
CA LEU A 113 8.13 -2.71 -8.27
C LEU A 113 9.47 -1.98 -8.46
N MET A 114 10.27 -2.30 -9.50
CA MET A 114 11.47 -1.55 -9.84
C MET A 114 11.18 -0.08 -10.17
N HIS A 115 10.10 0.16 -10.92
CA HIS A 115 9.66 1.52 -11.24
C HIS A 115 9.20 2.28 -9.98
N LEU A 116 8.39 1.66 -9.14
CA LEU A 116 7.96 2.26 -7.88
C LEU A 116 9.16 2.56 -6.96
N ASN A 117 10.13 1.66 -6.90
CA ASN A 117 11.36 1.89 -6.13
C ASN A 117 12.14 3.11 -6.64
N GLU A 118 12.21 3.32 -7.96
CA GLU A 118 12.86 4.49 -8.56
C GLU A 118 12.12 5.79 -8.22
N VAL A 119 10.79 5.78 -8.33
CA VAL A 119 9.96 6.96 -8.04
C VAL A 119 10.02 7.33 -6.56
N LEU A 120 10.01 6.34 -5.68
CA LEU A 120 10.01 6.57 -4.23
C LEU A 120 11.39 6.89 -3.68
N GLY A 121 12.45 6.48 -4.31
CA GLY A 121 13.86 6.51 -3.94
C GLY A 121 14.27 7.49 -2.84
N ASN A 122 14.25 8.79 -3.14
CA ASN A 122 14.65 9.84 -2.19
C ASN A 122 13.46 10.67 -1.66
N GLU A 123 12.23 10.30 -2.02
CA GLU A 123 11.03 11.12 -1.76
C GLU A 123 10.28 10.69 -0.47
N THR A 124 10.80 9.70 0.25
CA THR A 124 10.10 9.12 1.40
C THR A 124 10.63 9.59 2.75
N GLU A 125 11.61 10.52 2.78
CA GLU A 125 12.23 11.06 4.01
C GLU A 125 12.64 9.94 4.99
N GLY A 126 13.24 8.86 4.45
CA GLY A 126 13.72 7.71 5.21
C GLY A 126 12.67 6.65 5.55
N ASN A 127 11.42 6.83 5.16
CA ASN A 127 10.43 5.76 5.23
C ASN A 127 10.68 4.75 4.10
N PHE A 128 10.35 3.48 4.36
CA PHE A 128 10.34 2.43 3.36
C PHE A 128 8.92 1.92 3.13
N VAL A 129 8.72 1.20 2.04
CA VAL A 129 7.42 0.64 1.70
C VAL A 129 7.55 -0.85 1.44
N THR A 130 6.80 -1.67 2.19
CA THR A 130 6.62 -3.06 1.80
C THR A 130 5.56 -3.14 0.72
N ALA A 131 5.78 -3.94 -0.33
CA ALA A 131 4.82 -4.05 -1.42
C ALA A 131 4.76 -5.47 -1.99
N PHE A 132 3.55 -5.88 -2.33
CA PHE A 132 3.26 -7.07 -3.13
C PHE A 132 2.50 -6.64 -4.38
N TYR A 133 2.92 -7.13 -5.53
CA TYR A 133 2.17 -6.99 -6.76
C TYR A 133 2.05 -8.34 -7.47
N GLY A 134 0.82 -8.77 -7.75
CA GLY A 134 0.51 -10.00 -8.44
C GLY A 134 -0.49 -9.79 -9.56
N VAL A 135 -0.28 -10.47 -10.70
CA VAL A 135 -1.21 -10.52 -11.84
C VAL A 135 -1.80 -11.91 -11.87
N TYR A 136 -3.05 -12.01 -11.48
CA TYR A 136 -3.84 -13.23 -11.57
C TYR A 136 -4.45 -13.36 -12.96
N ASP A 137 -4.40 -14.55 -13.51
CA ASP A 137 -4.97 -14.95 -14.80
C ASP A 137 -5.93 -16.12 -14.56
N SER A 138 -7.23 -15.89 -14.78
CA SER A 138 -8.28 -16.86 -14.51
C SER A 138 -8.25 -18.04 -15.47
N ASP A 139 -7.85 -17.84 -16.74
CA ASP A 139 -7.83 -18.92 -17.75
C ASP A 139 -6.77 -19.96 -17.41
N SER A 140 -5.59 -19.50 -17.02
CA SER A 140 -4.48 -20.39 -16.61
C SER A 140 -4.50 -20.72 -15.12
N ARG A 141 -5.40 -20.12 -14.34
CA ARG A 141 -5.44 -20.21 -12.88
C ARG A 141 -4.06 -20.00 -12.25
N SER A 142 -3.34 -19.00 -12.73
CA SER A 142 -2.00 -18.71 -12.25
C SER A 142 -1.85 -17.27 -11.81
N ILE A 143 -0.94 -17.05 -10.87
CA ILE A 143 -0.53 -15.72 -10.48
C ILE A 143 0.95 -15.53 -10.81
N LEU A 144 1.26 -14.47 -11.57
CA LEU A 144 2.62 -13.94 -11.74
C LEU A 144 2.80 -12.84 -10.72
N TYR A 145 3.82 -12.91 -9.87
CA TYR A 145 3.96 -11.96 -8.76
C TYR A 145 5.41 -11.58 -8.47
N SER A 146 5.58 -10.48 -7.77
CA SER A 146 6.82 -10.02 -7.17
C SER A 146 6.54 -9.42 -5.79
N ASN A 147 7.51 -9.50 -4.87
CA ASN A 147 7.37 -9.09 -3.49
C ASN A 147 8.58 -8.27 -3.04
N ALA A 148 8.32 -7.06 -2.56
CA ALA A 148 9.27 -6.12 -1.99
C ALA A 148 9.09 -6.05 -0.46
N GLY A 149 9.52 -7.07 0.26
CA GLY A 149 9.50 -7.10 1.72
C GLY A 149 8.12 -7.20 2.38
N HIS A 150 7.05 -7.37 1.62
CA HIS A 150 5.69 -7.53 2.17
C HIS A 150 5.44 -8.96 2.64
N HIS A 151 4.49 -9.14 3.56
CA HIS A 151 4.08 -10.49 3.97
C HIS A 151 3.65 -11.30 2.75
N PRO A 152 4.20 -12.51 2.54
CA PRO A 152 3.86 -13.31 1.38
C PRO A 152 2.40 -13.77 1.47
N PRO A 153 1.64 -13.66 0.37
CA PRO A 153 0.29 -14.22 0.33
C PRO A 153 0.32 -15.73 0.46
N SER A 154 -0.76 -16.30 0.94
CA SER A 154 -0.87 -17.73 1.21
C SER A 154 -1.98 -18.37 0.38
N VAL A 155 -1.65 -19.48 -0.26
CA VAL A 155 -2.64 -20.33 -0.93
C VAL A 155 -3.17 -21.35 0.07
N ILE A 156 -4.48 -21.40 0.22
CA ILE A 156 -5.17 -22.33 1.12
C ILE A 156 -5.92 -23.35 0.28
N LEU A 157 -5.61 -24.63 0.47
CA LEU A 157 -6.28 -25.76 -0.16
C LEU A 157 -6.43 -26.92 0.84
N ASN A 158 -7.66 -27.40 1.06
CA ASN A 158 -7.95 -28.53 1.95
C ASN A 158 -7.26 -28.38 3.33
N SER A 159 -7.38 -27.20 3.94
CA SER A 159 -6.75 -26.86 5.23
C SER A 159 -5.21 -26.83 5.23
N ARG A 160 -4.57 -26.96 4.09
CA ARG A 160 -3.13 -26.73 3.93
C ARG A 160 -2.89 -25.31 3.49
N ILE A 161 -1.90 -24.66 4.10
CA ILE A 161 -1.49 -23.28 3.82
C ILE A 161 -0.09 -23.34 3.22
N VAL A 162 0.09 -22.71 2.05
CA VAL A 162 1.38 -22.62 1.36
C VAL A 162 1.63 -21.14 1.04
N ALA A 163 2.70 -20.58 1.59
CA ALA A 163 3.09 -19.21 1.31
C ALA A 163 3.70 -19.06 -0.10
N LEU A 164 3.41 -17.95 -0.77
CA LEU A 164 4.03 -17.56 -2.04
C LEU A 164 5.28 -16.71 -1.75
N ASP A 165 6.36 -17.32 -1.30
CA ASP A 165 7.59 -16.66 -0.82
C ASP A 165 8.76 -16.67 -1.82
N ARG A 166 8.61 -17.27 -3.01
CA ARG A 166 9.70 -17.46 -3.99
C ARG A 166 10.24 -16.17 -4.61
N SER A 167 9.56 -15.05 -4.43
CA SER A 167 9.93 -13.75 -5.02
C SER A 167 10.09 -12.68 -3.94
N HIS A 168 10.67 -13.02 -2.80
CA HIS A 168 10.88 -12.09 -1.71
C HIS A 168 12.17 -11.28 -1.92
N SER A 169 12.11 -9.96 -1.73
CA SER A 169 13.24 -9.03 -1.78
C SER A 169 13.08 -7.96 -0.70
N VAL A 170 13.97 -6.96 -0.70
CA VAL A 170 13.92 -5.85 0.26
C VAL A 170 12.75 -4.90 -0.03
N PRO A 171 12.21 -4.19 0.97
CA PRO A 171 11.21 -3.15 0.76
C PRO A 171 11.65 -2.08 -0.24
N LEU A 172 10.69 -1.36 -0.83
CA LEU A 172 10.93 -0.20 -1.68
C LEU A 172 11.52 0.96 -0.87
N ALA A 173 12.27 1.83 -1.53
CA ALA A 173 12.91 3.02 -0.98
C ALA A 173 14.02 2.78 0.07
N ILE A 174 14.38 1.53 0.35
CA ILE A 174 15.56 1.23 1.20
C ILE A 174 16.87 1.42 0.42
N MET A 175 16.85 1.08 -0.87
CA MET A 175 18.05 1.02 -1.71
C MET A 175 17.68 1.41 -3.15
N ASN A 176 18.54 2.19 -3.81
CA ASN A 176 18.31 2.53 -5.22
C ASN A 176 18.44 1.29 -6.14
N ASN A 177 17.88 1.38 -7.33
CA ASN A 177 17.85 0.26 -8.28
C ASN A 177 19.24 -0.24 -8.69
N SER A 178 20.23 0.67 -8.80
CA SER A 178 21.61 0.29 -9.15
C SER A 178 22.25 -0.58 -8.08
N ASP A 179 22.03 -0.25 -6.81
CA ASP A 179 22.56 -1.02 -5.69
C ASP A 179 21.78 -2.32 -5.46
N LEU A 180 20.46 -2.33 -5.72
CA LEU A 180 19.68 -3.57 -5.75
C LEU A 180 20.26 -4.57 -6.76
N ILE A 181 20.62 -4.10 -7.96
CA ILE A 181 21.19 -4.94 -9.01
C ILE A 181 22.59 -5.43 -8.60
N LYS A 182 23.46 -4.55 -8.10
CA LYS A 182 24.81 -4.93 -7.65
C LYS A 182 24.81 -5.96 -6.52
N GLN A 183 23.83 -5.89 -5.61
CA GLN A 183 23.69 -6.80 -4.48
C GLN A 183 22.81 -8.01 -4.76
N GLU A 184 22.35 -8.20 -6.02
CA GLU A 184 21.46 -9.27 -6.45
C GLU A 184 20.11 -9.32 -5.70
N LYS A 185 19.70 -8.18 -5.13
CA LYS A 185 18.45 -8.00 -4.38
C LYS A 185 17.32 -7.39 -5.23
N PHE A 186 17.46 -7.35 -6.55
CA PHE A 186 16.45 -6.81 -7.45
C PHE A 186 15.17 -7.65 -7.44
N TYR A 187 14.04 -7.01 -7.71
CA TYR A 187 12.74 -7.68 -7.74
C TYR A 187 12.68 -8.65 -8.92
N ARG A 188 12.15 -9.85 -8.65
CA ARG A 188 12.03 -10.93 -9.63
C ARG A 188 10.58 -11.38 -9.73
N ASN A 189 10.18 -11.81 -10.92
CA ASN A 189 8.89 -12.46 -11.10
C ASN A 189 8.96 -13.93 -10.68
N SER A 190 7.95 -14.36 -9.93
CA SER A 190 7.65 -15.77 -9.68
C SER A 190 6.25 -16.10 -10.15
N ARG A 191 6.01 -17.33 -10.52
CA ARG A 191 4.69 -17.81 -10.92
C ARG A 191 4.25 -18.96 -10.03
N ALA A 192 2.98 -18.92 -9.63
CA ALA A 192 2.33 -20.03 -8.95
C ALA A 192 1.05 -20.39 -9.71
N ILE A 193 0.76 -21.69 -9.80
CA ILE A 193 -0.53 -22.20 -10.28
C ILE A 193 -1.40 -22.37 -9.03
N LEU A 194 -2.61 -21.84 -9.10
CA LEU A 194 -3.60 -21.97 -8.03
C LEU A 194 -4.45 -23.22 -8.31
N PRO A 195 -4.40 -24.24 -7.45
CA PRO A 195 -5.23 -25.43 -7.61
C PRO A 195 -6.71 -25.07 -7.63
N GLU A 196 -7.52 -25.92 -8.26
CA GLU A 196 -8.97 -25.77 -8.22
C GLU A 196 -9.48 -25.80 -6.77
N ASN A 197 -10.46 -24.93 -6.46
CA ASN A 197 -10.99 -24.75 -5.11
C ASN A 197 -9.98 -24.26 -4.06
N SER A 198 -8.82 -23.74 -4.47
CA SER A 198 -7.93 -23.03 -3.56
C SER A 198 -8.38 -21.58 -3.35
N LYS A 199 -7.95 -21.00 -2.21
CA LYS A 199 -8.08 -19.56 -1.89
C LYS A 199 -6.68 -18.95 -1.83
N LEU A 200 -6.54 -17.74 -2.30
CA LEU A 200 -5.35 -16.90 -2.16
C LEU A 200 -5.64 -15.77 -1.19
#